data_dfe25d698b36ac790b61bfb6f4374075
#
_entry.id   dfe25d698b36ac790b61bfb6f4374075
#
_cell.length_a   1.000
_cell.length_b   1.000
_cell.length_c   1.000
_cell.angle_alpha   90.00
_cell.angle_beta   90.00
_cell.angle_gamma   90.00
#
_symmetry.space_group_name_H-M   'P 1'
#
loop_
_entity.id
_entity.type
_entity.pdbx_description
1 polymer ?
#
loop_
_entity_poly.entity_id
_entity_poly.type
_entity_poly.pdbx_seq_one_letter_code
_entity_poly.pdbx_strand_id
1 'polypeptide(L)'
;MKKYTYTEMKDTRSGFGDGLTELGKTNPNVVALCADLIGSLKMNDFKENHPDRFFQVGIAEANMMGIAAGLTIGGKIPFTGTFANFSTGRVYDQIRQSIAYSDKNVKICASHAGLTLGEDGATHQILEDIGLMKMLPGMTVINTCDYNQTKAATIAIADHEGPVYLRFGRPKVPVFMPTDQPFEIGKAIVLNEGTDVTIVATGHLVWESLQAAEKLESEGISVEVINIHTIKPLDEESILKSISKTGCIVTAEEHNKLGGLGESVARCLAENNPIPQEFVAVNDTFGESATPSQLMEKYNINDEAVVNAVMKVLKRK
;
A
#
# COMPACT_ATOMS: atom_id res chain seq x y z
N MET A 1 -12.89 -26.46 -7.35
CA MET A 1 -13.06 -25.07 -7.84
C MET A 1 -12.16 -24.18 -7.00
N LYS A 2 -11.50 -23.19 -7.62
CA LYS A 2 -10.75 -22.21 -6.84
C LYS A 2 -11.71 -21.42 -5.96
N LYS A 3 -11.39 -21.27 -4.68
CA LYS A 3 -12.20 -20.53 -3.70
C LYS A 3 -12.18 -19.03 -3.95
N TYR A 4 -10.99 -18.51 -4.32
CA TYR A 4 -10.81 -17.11 -4.63
C TYR A 4 -10.68 -16.92 -6.13
N THR A 5 -11.44 -15.95 -6.64
CA THR A 5 -11.50 -15.63 -8.06
C THR A 5 -11.28 -14.13 -8.25
N TYR A 6 -10.86 -13.75 -9.43
CA TYR A 6 -10.72 -12.35 -9.82
C TYR A 6 -11.44 -12.11 -11.16
N THR A 7 -11.81 -10.86 -11.39
CA THR A 7 -12.57 -10.48 -12.61
C THR A 7 -11.65 -10.27 -13.81
N GLU A 8 -10.51 -9.63 -13.58
CA GLU A 8 -9.52 -9.28 -14.60
C GLU A 8 -8.13 -9.05 -13.99
N MET A 9 -7.11 -8.90 -14.85
CA MET A 9 -5.77 -8.46 -14.48
C MET A 9 -5.62 -6.98 -14.82
N LYS A 10 -5.48 -6.10 -13.80
CA LYS A 10 -5.38 -4.65 -14.00
C LYS A 10 -4.38 -4.02 -13.02
N ASP A 11 -3.69 -2.97 -13.46
CA ASP A 11 -2.71 -2.30 -12.60
C ASP A 11 -3.39 -1.31 -11.64
N THR A 12 -2.85 -1.19 -10.45
CA THR A 12 -3.34 -0.30 -9.38
C THR A 12 -3.23 1.18 -9.76
N ARG A 13 -2.26 1.55 -10.63
CA ARG A 13 -2.12 2.92 -11.16
C ARG A 13 -3.35 3.37 -11.95
N SER A 14 -3.97 2.46 -12.69
CA SER A 14 -5.23 2.76 -13.39
C SER A 14 -6.36 3.05 -12.39
N GLY A 15 -6.39 2.37 -11.24
CA GLY A 15 -7.32 2.70 -10.15
C GLY A 15 -7.10 4.11 -9.61
N PHE A 16 -5.83 4.50 -9.39
CA PHE A 16 -5.48 5.86 -9.00
C PHE A 16 -5.92 6.89 -10.05
N GLY A 17 -5.57 6.69 -11.34
CA GLY A 17 -5.92 7.61 -12.42
C GLY A 17 -7.43 7.80 -12.59
N ASP A 18 -8.20 6.70 -12.54
CA ASP A 18 -9.66 6.73 -12.66
C ASP A 18 -10.30 7.42 -11.44
N GLY A 19 -9.81 7.16 -10.22
CA GLY A 19 -10.24 7.83 -9.00
C GLY A 19 -9.94 9.33 -9.02
N LEU A 20 -8.75 9.72 -9.44
CA LEU A 20 -8.35 11.12 -9.57
C LEU A 20 -9.21 11.87 -10.62
N THR A 21 -9.48 11.22 -11.75
CA THR A 21 -10.33 11.77 -12.81
C THR A 21 -11.78 11.98 -12.33
N GLU A 22 -12.30 11.05 -11.51
CA GLU A 22 -13.61 11.19 -10.88
C GLU A 22 -13.65 12.35 -9.88
N LEU A 23 -12.63 12.49 -9.04
CA LEU A 23 -12.46 13.62 -8.12
C LEU A 23 -12.38 14.95 -8.88
N GLY A 24 -11.71 14.98 -10.03
CA GLY A 24 -11.65 16.17 -10.86
C GLY A 24 -13.02 16.72 -11.25
N LYS A 25 -13.99 15.83 -11.47
CA LYS A 25 -15.37 16.20 -11.83
C LYS A 25 -16.19 16.65 -10.62
N THR A 26 -15.94 16.09 -9.45
CA THR A 26 -16.80 16.24 -8.25
C THR A 26 -16.27 17.26 -7.26
N ASN A 27 -14.95 17.49 -7.20
CA ASN A 27 -14.32 18.38 -6.23
C ASN A 27 -13.40 19.42 -6.90
N PRO A 28 -13.81 20.71 -6.99
CA PRO A 28 -13.03 21.77 -7.65
C PRO A 28 -11.75 22.16 -6.88
N ASN A 29 -11.60 21.72 -5.64
CA ASN A 29 -10.40 21.99 -4.85
C ASN A 29 -9.30 20.96 -5.09
N VAL A 30 -9.62 19.81 -5.68
CA VAL A 30 -8.61 18.82 -6.07
C VAL A 30 -7.75 19.37 -7.20
N VAL A 31 -6.45 19.38 -6.97
CA VAL A 31 -5.42 19.72 -7.96
C VAL A 31 -4.39 18.60 -8.06
N ALA A 32 -3.78 18.42 -9.20
CA ALA A 32 -2.83 17.34 -9.42
C ALA A 32 -1.45 17.90 -9.85
N LEU A 33 -0.40 17.35 -9.28
CA LEU A 33 0.99 17.71 -9.60
C LEU A 33 1.76 16.45 -10.05
N CYS A 34 2.60 16.59 -11.05
CA CYS A 34 3.40 15.47 -11.56
C CYS A 34 4.84 15.88 -11.84
N ALA A 35 5.79 14.99 -11.51
CA ALA A 35 7.20 15.16 -11.81
C ALA A 35 7.60 14.33 -13.05
N ASP A 36 7.14 14.77 -14.22
CA ASP A 36 7.43 14.21 -15.57
C ASP A 36 7.07 12.72 -15.80
N LEU A 37 6.08 12.21 -15.06
CA LEU A 37 5.65 10.80 -15.12
C LEU A 37 4.13 10.65 -15.38
N ILE A 38 3.51 11.60 -16.10
CA ILE A 38 2.05 11.68 -16.29
C ILE A 38 1.45 10.35 -16.77
N GLY A 39 2.02 9.79 -17.84
CA GLY A 39 1.55 8.51 -18.42
C GLY A 39 1.74 7.33 -17.50
N SER A 40 2.88 7.28 -16.78
CA SER A 40 3.19 6.23 -15.81
C SER A 40 2.21 6.22 -14.63
N LEU A 41 1.77 7.40 -14.20
CA LEU A 41 0.81 7.58 -13.10
C LEU A 41 -0.66 7.57 -13.57
N LYS A 42 -0.94 7.40 -14.87
CA LYS A 42 -2.30 7.44 -15.43
C LYS A 42 -3.05 8.76 -15.17
N MET A 43 -2.33 9.89 -15.16
CA MET A 43 -2.91 11.21 -14.88
C MET A 43 -3.34 11.98 -16.13
N ASN A 44 -3.27 11.35 -17.33
CA ASN A 44 -3.59 12.00 -18.59
C ASN A 44 -5.03 12.54 -18.62
N ASP A 45 -6.01 11.72 -18.24
CA ASP A 45 -7.42 12.09 -18.30
C ASP A 45 -7.74 13.27 -17.36
N PHE A 46 -7.13 13.32 -16.17
CA PHE A 46 -7.26 14.48 -15.29
C PHE A 46 -6.67 15.74 -15.94
N LYS A 47 -5.46 15.64 -16.50
CA LYS A 47 -4.80 16.75 -17.18
C LYS A 47 -5.62 17.27 -18.36
N GLU A 48 -6.18 16.37 -19.18
CA GLU A 48 -6.96 16.74 -20.37
C GLU A 48 -8.30 17.40 -19.99
N ASN A 49 -9.00 16.88 -18.97
CA ASN A 49 -10.27 17.40 -18.52
C ASN A 49 -10.16 18.65 -17.62
N HIS A 50 -9.03 18.83 -16.94
CA HIS A 50 -8.82 19.89 -15.94
C HIS A 50 -7.43 20.54 -16.06
N PRO A 51 -7.06 21.11 -17.23
CA PRO A 51 -5.71 21.63 -17.48
C PRO A 51 -5.30 22.74 -16.49
N ASP A 52 -6.24 23.57 -16.06
CA ASP A 52 -6.00 24.67 -15.10
C ASP A 52 -5.75 24.18 -13.66
N ARG A 53 -5.96 22.90 -13.39
CA ARG A 53 -5.77 22.25 -12.08
C ARG A 53 -4.67 21.19 -12.11
N PHE A 54 -3.92 21.12 -13.22
CA PHE A 54 -2.81 20.19 -13.39
C PHE A 54 -1.48 20.94 -13.52
N PHE A 55 -0.50 20.57 -12.70
CA PHE A 55 0.81 21.21 -12.67
C PHE A 55 1.92 20.19 -12.98
N GLN A 56 2.58 20.35 -14.12
CA GLN A 56 3.79 19.62 -14.45
C GLN A 56 5.01 20.41 -13.94
N VAL A 57 5.78 19.83 -13.04
CA VAL A 57 6.92 20.52 -12.40
C VAL A 57 8.29 20.08 -12.96
N GLY A 58 8.30 19.18 -13.94
CA GLY A 58 9.54 18.54 -14.44
C GLY A 58 10.08 17.52 -13.43
N ILE A 59 11.33 17.07 -13.65
CA ILE A 59 12.00 16.12 -12.74
C ILE A 59 12.52 16.91 -11.51
N ALA A 60 11.59 17.38 -10.68
CA ALA A 60 11.86 18.27 -9.55
C ALA A 60 10.95 17.94 -8.36
N GLU A 61 11.05 16.71 -7.83
CA GLU A 61 10.15 16.18 -6.83
C GLU A 61 10.19 16.98 -5.51
N ALA A 62 11.35 17.48 -5.11
CA ALA A 62 11.47 18.34 -3.94
C ALA A 62 10.66 19.64 -4.09
N ASN A 63 10.73 20.25 -5.28
CA ASN A 63 9.92 21.42 -5.62
C ASN A 63 8.42 21.08 -5.65
N MET A 64 8.06 19.91 -6.20
CA MET A 64 6.68 19.42 -6.21
C MET A 64 6.09 19.36 -4.80
N MET A 65 6.82 18.84 -3.82
CA MET A 65 6.35 18.76 -2.42
C MET A 65 6.18 20.16 -1.81
N GLY A 66 7.08 21.10 -2.11
CA GLY A 66 6.96 22.48 -1.66
C GLY A 66 5.75 23.20 -2.29
N ILE A 67 5.53 23.05 -3.59
CA ILE A 67 4.36 23.61 -4.31
C ILE A 67 3.08 23.01 -3.74
N ALA A 68 3.01 21.69 -3.55
CA ALA A 68 1.85 21.02 -2.99
C ALA A 68 1.51 21.56 -1.59
N ALA A 69 2.51 21.70 -0.71
CA ALA A 69 2.30 22.29 0.62
C ALA A 69 1.76 23.74 0.52
N GLY A 70 2.31 24.54 -0.39
CA GLY A 70 1.85 25.92 -0.62
C GLY A 70 0.41 26.00 -1.13
N LEU A 71 -0.01 25.11 -2.01
CA LEU A 71 -1.38 25.08 -2.56
C LEU A 71 -2.44 24.79 -1.49
N THR A 72 -2.10 24.06 -0.42
CA THR A 72 -3.03 23.82 0.69
C THR A 72 -3.39 25.11 1.46
N ILE A 73 -2.49 26.11 1.49
CA ILE A 73 -2.74 27.42 2.13
C ILE A 73 -3.87 28.15 1.41
N GLY A 74 -4.01 27.93 0.09
CA GLY A 74 -5.12 28.43 -0.73
C GLY A 74 -6.38 27.54 -0.73
N GLY A 75 -6.48 26.58 0.20
CA GLY A 75 -7.62 25.66 0.31
C GLY A 75 -7.69 24.59 -0.76
N LYS A 76 -6.57 24.32 -1.47
CA LYS A 76 -6.52 23.23 -2.45
C LYS A 76 -6.15 21.90 -1.77
N ILE A 77 -6.56 20.80 -2.44
CA ILE A 77 -6.25 19.42 -2.05
C ILE A 77 -5.31 18.84 -3.11
N PRO A 78 -3.99 19.01 -2.94
CA PRO A 78 -3.03 18.57 -3.95
C PRO A 78 -2.77 17.05 -3.87
N PHE A 79 -2.89 16.39 -5.02
CA PHE A 79 -2.47 15.03 -5.28
C PHE A 79 -1.16 15.07 -6.04
N THR A 80 -0.05 14.64 -5.42
CA THR A 80 1.24 14.56 -6.10
C THR A 80 1.43 13.19 -6.72
N GLY A 81 2.08 13.10 -7.88
CA GLY A 81 2.31 11.84 -8.60
C GLY A 81 3.74 11.70 -9.11
N THR A 82 4.46 10.71 -8.58
CA THR A 82 5.75 10.22 -9.09
C THR A 82 5.99 8.78 -8.59
N PHE A 83 7.16 8.19 -8.86
CA PHE A 83 7.49 6.86 -8.32
C PHE A 83 7.75 6.93 -6.81
N ALA A 84 7.47 5.82 -6.12
CA ALA A 84 7.54 5.76 -4.66
C ALA A 84 8.93 6.13 -4.11
N ASN A 85 10.00 5.69 -4.77
CA ASN A 85 11.36 6.08 -4.42
C ASN A 85 11.57 7.62 -4.49
N PHE A 86 11.01 8.25 -5.52
CA PHE A 86 11.15 9.70 -5.74
C PHE A 86 10.15 10.51 -4.90
N SER A 87 9.04 9.89 -4.49
CA SER A 87 8.04 10.49 -3.59
C SER A 87 8.43 10.45 -2.11
N THR A 88 9.43 9.66 -1.72
CA THR A 88 9.76 9.42 -0.32
C THR A 88 11.22 9.65 0.00
N GLY A 89 12.11 8.75 -0.36
CA GLY A 89 13.53 8.81 0.02
C GLY A 89 14.22 10.10 -0.45
N ARG A 90 14.03 10.48 -1.73
CA ARG A 90 14.64 11.67 -2.33
C ARG A 90 14.17 12.99 -1.71
N VAL A 91 12.96 13.05 -1.19
CA VAL A 91 12.27 14.27 -0.77
C VAL A 91 11.80 14.23 0.69
N TYR A 92 12.40 13.35 1.48
CA TYR A 92 11.97 13.09 2.85
C TYR A 92 11.96 14.35 3.73
N ASP A 93 12.98 15.20 3.61
CA ASP A 93 13.05 16.44 4.39
C ASP A 93 11.92 17.41 4.01
N GLN A 94 11.61 17.57 2.71
CA GLN A 94 10.50 18.42 2.26
C GLN A 94 9.16 17.91 2.78
N ILE A 95 8.93 16.59 2.75
CA ILE A 95 7.71 16.01 3.31
C ILE A 95 7.66 16.24 4.82
N ARG A 96 8.78 15.99 5.51
CA ARG A 96 8.85 16.18 6.96
C ARG A 96 8.56 17.61 7.38
N GLN A 97 9.24 18.60 6.78
CA GLN A 97 9.17 19.99 7.19
C GLN A 97 7.92 20.69 6.64
N SER A 98 7.70 20.58 5.32
CA SER A 98 6.69 21.39 4.65
C SER A 98 5.30 20.76 4.69
N ILE A 99 5.19 19.45 4.87
CA ILE A 99 3.90 18.74 4.83
C ILE A 99 3.53 18.21 6.22
N ALA A 100 4.28 17.27 6.78
CA ALA A 100 3.89 16.59 8.02
C ALA A 100 3.99 17.50 9.24
N TYR A 101 5.14 18.17 9.47
CA TYR A 101 5.32 19.09 10.60
C TYR A 101 4.38 20.30 10.52
N SER A 102 4.08 20.75 9.31
CA SER A 102 3.19 21.90 9.07
C SER A 102 1.72 21.51 8.93
N ASP A 103 1.38 20.23 9.15
CA ASP A 103 0.03 19.64 9.07
C ASP A 103 -0.72 20.05 7.79
N LYS A 104 -0.09 19.80 6.63
CA LYS A 104 -0.64 20.17 5.31
C LYS A 104 -1.42 19.02 4.67
N ASN A 105 -2.60 19.34 4.17
CA ASN A 105 -3.52 18.40 3.54
C ASN A 105 -3.04 17.97 2.13
N VAL A 106 -1.87 17.33 2.04
CA VAL A 106 -1.26 16.85 0.80
C VAL A 106 -1.45 15.34 0.65
N LYS A 107 -1.86 14.89 -0.54
CA LYS A 107 -1.99 13.48 -0.92
C LYS A 107 -0.77 13.08 -1.74
N ILE A 108 0.17 12.38 -1.11
CA ILE A 108 1.40 11.91 -1.74
C ILE A 108 1.10 10.55 -2.39
N CYS A 109 0.87 10.55 -3.71
CA CYS A 109 0.46 9.35 -4.46
C CYS A 109 1.68 8.76 -5.16
N ALA A 110 2.09 7.60 -4.70
CA ALA A 110 3.37 6.98 -4.99
C ALA A 110 3.21 5.64 -5.72
N SER A 111 3.52 5.63 -7.01
CA SER A 111 3.46 4.42 -7.82
C SER A 111 4.79 3.69 -7.90
N HIS A 112 4.80 2.51 -8.53
CA HIS A 112 6.01 1.71 -8.73
C HIS A 112 6.73 1.36 -7.43
N ALA A 113 5.97 1.17 -6.34
CA ALA A 113 6.51 0.78 -5.05
C ALA A 113 6.90 -0.70 -5.02
N GLY A 114 7.88 -1.04 -4.19
CA GLY A 114 8.31 -2.41 -3.97
C GLY A 114 9.27 -2.95 -5.03
N LEU A 115 9.50 -4.27 -4.99
CA LEU A 115 10.31 -5.03 -5.96
C LEU A 115 9.64 -5.16 -7.31
N THR A 116 8.30 -5.27 -7.33
CA THR A 116 7.51 -5.49 -8.55
C THR A 116 7.46 -4.30 -9.49
N LEU A 117 8.16 -3.20 -9.17
CA LEU A 117 8.57 -2.23 -10.18
C LEU A 117 9.28 -2.95 -11.34
N GLY A 118 10.13 -3.92 -11.04
CA GLY A 118 10.66 -4.88 -11.99
C GLY A 118 12.01 -4.47 -12.61
N GLU A 119 12.06 -4.40 -13.93
CA GLU A 119 13.28 -4.34 -14.74
C GLU A 119 14.14 -3.09 -14.50
N ASP A 120 13.55 -1.99 -14.05
CA ASP A 120 14.30 -0.74 -13.76
C ASP A 120 15.28 -0.91 -12.58
N GLY A 121 15.06 -1.92 -11.74
CA GLY A 121 16.01 -2.38 -10.73
C GLY A 121 16.13 -1.50 -9.49
N ALA A 122 17.12 -1.78 -8.66
CA ALA A 122 17.30 -1.25 -7.30
C ALA A 122 17.33 0.29 -7.20
N THR A 123 17.74 1.01 -8.25
CA THR A 123 17.78 2.48 -8.23
C THR A 123 16.40 3.13 -8.33
N HIS A 124 15.39 2.37 -8.76
CA HIS A 124 14.01 2.81 -8.92
C HIS A 124 13.06 2.10 -7.94
N GLN A 125 13.37 0.87 -7.57
CA GLN A 125 12.68 0.14 -6.51
C GLN A 125 12.85 0.86 -5.17
N ILE A 126 11.87 0.73 -4.28
CA ILE A 126 11.97 1.17 -2.89
C ILE A 126 11.31 0.14 -1.98
N LEU A 127 12.01 -0.21 -0.90
CA LEU A 127 11.59 -1.23 0.07
C LEU A 127 11.52 -0.67 1.49
N GLU A 128 11.72 0.63 1.65
CA GLU A 128 11.76 1.36 2.93
C GLU A 128 10.75 2.51 3.01
N ASP A 129 9.95 2.71 1.98
CA ASP A 129 9.01 3.83 1.85
C ASP A 129 7.92 3.84 2.94
N ILE A 130 7.34 2.69 3.25
CA ILE A 130 6.37 2.57 4.35
C ILE A 130 7.03 2.97 5.66
N GLY A 131 8.23 2.48 5.93
CA GLY A 131 9.01 2.81 7.12
C GLY A 131 9.24 4.31 7.25
N LEU A 132 9.75 4.95 6.19
CA LEU A 132 10.00 6.39 6.14
C LEU A 132 8.73 7.20 6.44
N MET A 133 7.63 6.87 5.78
CA MET A 133 6.39 7.64 5.90
C MET A 133 5.67 7.41 7.24
N LYS A 134 5.65 6.19 7.76
CA LYS A 134 4.99 5.92 9.05
C LYS A 134 5.69 6.56 10.25
N MET A 135 7.00 6.86 10.15
CA MET A 135 7.73 7.57 11.21
C MET A 135 7.33 9.03 11.36
N LEU A 136 6.71 9.64 10.35
CA LEU A 136 6.28 11.04 10.41
C LEU A 136 4.98 11.18 11.23
N PRO A 137 4.97 12.01 12.30
CA PRO A 137 3.73 12.31 13.04
C PRO A 137 2.64 12.86 12.11
N GLY A 138 1.38 12.49 12.35
CA GLY A 138 0.23 12.94 11.55
C GLY A 138 0.09 12.29 10.15
N MET A 139 1.14 11.66 9.60
CA MET A 139 1.07 11.00 8.30
C MET A 139 0.17 9.77 8.34
N THR A 140 -0.83 9.70 7.46
CA THR A 140 -1.60 8.49 7.17
C THR A 140 -0.88 7.69 6.09
N VAL A 141 -0.74 6.36 6.26
CA VAL A 141 -0.02 5.48 5.31
C VAL A 141 -0.95 4.37 4.82
N ILE A 142 -1.19 4.36 3.51
CA ILE A 142 -2.11 3.44 2.84
C ILE A 142 -1.36 2.66 1.75
N ASN A 143 -1.54 1.35 1.69
CA ASN A 143 -0.99 0.45 0.66
C ASN A 143 -2.09 -0.45 0.11
N THR A 144 -2.55 -0.19 -1.10
CA THR A 144 -3.72 -0.84 -1.70
C THR A 144 -3.36 -2.13 -2.44
N CYS A 145 -4.29 -3.10 -2.46
CA CYS A 145 -4.04 -4.44 -2.97
C CYS A 145 -4.41 -4.64 -4.44
N ASP A 146 -5.42 -3.93 -4.96
CA ASP A 146 -5.87 -4.07 -6.35
C ASP A 146 -6.40 -2.74 -6.93
N TYR A 147 -6.85 -2.80 -8.18
CA TYR A 147 -7.41 -1.66 -8.90
C TYR A 147 -8.62 -1.04 -8.18
N ASN A 148 -9.60 -1.85 -7.76
CA ASN A 148 -10.83 -1.35 -7.14
C ASN A 148 -10.54 -0.68 -5.80
N GLN A 149 -9.71 -1.29 -4.98
CA GLN A 149 -9.31 -0.70 -3.70
C GLN A 149 -8.50 0.58 -3.90
N THR A 150 -7.63 0.65 -4.91
CA THR A 150 -6.85 1.86 -5.19
C THR A 150 -7.75 3.01 -5.65
N LYS A 151 -8.75 2.72 -6.50
CA LYS A 151 -9.75 3.72 -6.91
C LYS A 151 -10.53 4.25 -5.71
N ALA A 152 -11.06 3.34 -4.88
CA ALA A 152 -11.82 3.70 -3.69
C ALA A 152 -10.97 4.51 -2.68
N ALA A 153 -9.72 4.09 -2.44
CA ALA A 153 -8.77 4.81 -1.59
C ALA A 153 -8.48 6.22 -2.12
N THR A 154 -8.25 6.37 -3.43
CA THR A 154 -7.98 7.67 -4.06
C THR A 154 -9.13 8.65 -3.84
N ILE A 155 -10.36 8.17 -3.94
CA ILE A 155 -11.55 9.00 -3.68
C ILE A 155 -11.66 9.32 -2.19
N ALA A 156 -11.53 8.33 -1.32
CA ALA A 156 -11.71 8.49 0.12
C ALA A 156 -10.70 9.45 0.77
N ILE A 157 -9.45 9.47 0.31
CA ILE A 157 -8.43 10.35 0.88
C ILE A 157 -8.66 11.83 0.56
N ALA A 158 -9.49 12.18 -0.43
CA ALA A 158 -9.82 13.58 -0.72
C ALA A 158 -10.59 14.23 0.43
N ASP A 159 -11.42 13.47 1.13
CA ASP A 159 -12.21 13.93 2.28
C ASP A 159 -11.48 13.80 3.63
N HIS A 160 -10.33 13.16 3.64
CA HIS A 160 -9.50 13.01 4.82
C HIS A 160 -8.61 14.24 5.03
N GLU A 161 -8.73 14.91 6.15
CA GLU A 161 -7.85 16.03 6.51
C GLU A 161 -6.49 15.56 6.99
N GLY A 162 -5.42 16.22 6.52
CA GLY A 162 -4.05 15.91 6.85
C GLY A 162 -3.27 15.19 5.75
N PRO A 163 -1.98 14.94 5.98
CA PRO A 163 -1.09 14.32 4.99
C PRO A 163 -1.37 12.82 4.84
N VAL A 164 -1.43 12.37 3.59
CA VAL A 164 -1.62 10.94 3.25
C VAL A 164 -0.52 10.50 2.30
N TYR A 165 0.09 9.37 2.57
CA TYR A 165 0.91 8.60 1.66
C TYR A 165 0.09 7.43 1.11
N LEU A 166 -0.28 7.49 -0.17
CA LEU A 166 -0.98 6.44 -0.90
C LEU A 166 0.01 5.68 -1.78
N ARG A 167 0.28 4.45 -1.43
CA ARG A 167 1.23 3.53 -2.07
C ARG A 167 0.53 2.55 -2.99
N PHE A 168 1.07 2.38 -4.21
CA PHE A 168 0.56 1.38 -5.16
C PHE A 168 1.66 0.92 -6.14
N GLY A 169 1.47 -0.27 -6.73
CA GLY A 169 2.46 -0.94 -7.58
C GLY A 169 2.39 -0.56 -9.06
N ARG A 170 3.27 -1.19 -9.86
CA ARG A 170 3.36 -1.05 -11.33
C ARG A 170 2.64 -2.17 -12.08
N PRO A 171 2.81 -3.48 -11.70
CA PRO A 171 2.32 -4.59 -12.53
C PRO A 171 0.79 -4.68 -12.53
N LYS A 172 0.28 -5.43 -13.49
CA LYS A 172 -1.10 -5.90 -13.44
C LYS A 172 -1.21 -6.96 -12.37
N VAL A 173 -2.22 -6.83 -11.54
CA VAL A 173 -2.55 -7.75 -10.45
C VAL A 173 -4.00 -8.21 -10.59
N PRO A 174 -4.38 -9.34 -9.99
CA PRO A 174 -5.78 -9.75 -9.93
C PRO A 174 -6.67 -8.66 -9.31
N VAL A 175 -7.83 -8.42 -9.92
CA VAL A 175 -8.87 -7.53 -9.38
C VAL A 175 -9.91 -8.40 -8.70
N PHE A 176 -9.89 -8.41 -7.38
CA PHE A 176 -10.71 -9.32 -6.55
C PHE A 176 -11.57 -8.58 -5.51
N MET A 177 -11.23 -7.33 -5.18
CA MET A 177 -12.06 -6.53 -4.29
C MET A 177 -13.34 -6.08 -5.03
N PRO A 178 -14.51 -6.08 -4.36
CA PRO A 178 -15.74 -5.56 -4.95
C PRO A 178 -15.63 -4.09 -5.36
N THR A 179 -16.31 -3.70 -6.42
CA THR A 179 -16.31 -2.31 -6.92
C THR A 179 -17.01 -1.34 -5.98
N ASP A 180 -17.91 -1.82 -5.16
CA ASP A 180 -18.72 -1.09 -4.18
C ASP A 180 -18.23 -1.27 -2.74
N GLN A 181 -17.05 -1.90 -2.55
CA GLN A 181 -16.46 -2.03 -1.23
C GLN A 181 -16.12 -0.66 -0.65
N PRO A 182 -16.70 -0.25 0.48
CA PRO A 182 -16.35 1.00 1.15
C PRO A 182 -14.87 1.01 1.54
N PHE A 183 -14.22 2.17 1.36
CA PHE A 183 -12.85 2.37 1.84
C PHE A 183 -12.88 3.25 3.09
N GLU A 184 -12.63 2.64 4.23
CA GLU A 184 -12.59 3.33 5.53
C GLU A 184 -11.15 3.35 6.06
N ILE A 185 -10.55 4.54 6.11
CA ILE A 185 -9.17 4.70 6.59
C ILE A 185 -9.04 4.21 8.03
N GLY A 186 -8.05 3.35 8.29
CA GLY A 186 -7.81 2.79 9.61
C GLY A 186 -8.65 1.55 9.96
N LYS A 187 -9.45 1.03 9.01
CA LYS A 187 -10.21 -0.21 9.21
C LYS A 187 -9.69 -1.33 8.30
N ALA A 188 -9.49 -2.49 8.89
CA ALA A 188 -9.08 -3.68 8.17
C ALA A 188 -10.27 -4.39 7.52
N ILE A 189 -9.98 -5.22 6.50
CA ILE A 189 -11.00 -6.04 5.83
C ILE A 189 -10.66 -7.52 6.04
N VAL A 190 -11.51 -8.26 6.73
CA VAL A 190 -11.42 -9.73 6.82
C VAL A 190 -11.89 -10.30 5.49
N LEU A 191 -10.99 -10.93 4.75
CA LEU A 191 -11.27 -11.54 3.45
C LEU A 191 -11.59 -13.03 3.56
N ASN A 192 -11.05 -13.69 4.56
CA ASN A 192 -11.33 -15.08 4.89
C ASN A 192 -11.36 -15.27 6.39
N GLU A 193 -12.39 -15.95 6.89
CA GLU A 193 -12.50 -16.33 8.30
C GLU A 193 -11.72 -17.62 8.56
N GLY A 194 -11.06 -17.71 9.71
CA GLY A 194 -10.30 -18.89 10.11
C GLY A 194 -10.04 -18.98 11.61
N THR A 195 -9.54 -20.13 12.07
CA THR A 195 -9.37 -20.43 13.50
C THR A 195 -7.98 -20.93 13.89
N ASP A 196 -7.13 -21.34 12.94
CA ASP A 196 -5.83 -21.93 13.26
C ASP A 196 -4.68 -20.93 13.21
N VAL A 197 -4.69 -20.02 12.24
CA VAL A 197 -3.66 -19.01 12.03
C VAL A 197 -4.25 -17.75 11.40
N THR A 198 -3.73 -16.59 11.77
CA THR A 198 -4.04 -15.30 11.12
C THR A 198 -2.95 -14.95 10.12
N ILE A 199 -3.32 -14.56 8.90
CA ILE A 199 -2.44 -13.89 7.94
C ILE A 199 -2.89 -12.43 7.82
N VAL A 200 -1.98 -11.50 8.12
CA VAL A 200 -2.19 -10.06 7.94
C VAL A 200 -1.35 -9.61 6.77
N ALA A 201 -2.00 -9.17 5.70
CA ALA A 201 -1.32 -8.80 4.46
C ALA A 201 -1.65 -7.38 4.00
N THR A 202 -0.77 -6.79 3.20
CA THR A 202 -0.96 -5.48 2.58
C THR A 202 -0.45 -5.46 1.14
N GLY A 203 -1.02 -4.57 0.32
CA GLY A 203 -0.63 -4.43 -1.08
C GLY A 203 -0.81 -5.73 -1.87
N HIS A 204 0.11 -5.99 -2.79
CA HIS A 204 0.06 -7.17 -3.67
C HIS A 204 0.07 -8.50 -2.91
N LEU A 205 0.66 -8.53 -1.70
CA LEU A 205 0.73 -9.76 -0.89
C LEU A 205 -0.63 -10.20 -0.33
N VAL A 206 -1.67 -9.39 -0.45
CA VAL A 206 -3.05 -9.81 -0.09
C VAL A 206 -3.52 -10.93 -1.00
N TRP A 207 -3.30 -10.82 -2.32
CA TRP A 207 -3.65 -11.89 -3.25
C TRP A 207 -2.85 -13.17 -3.00
N GLU A 208 -1.54 -13.06 -2.83
CA GLU A 208 -0.66 -14.19 -2.49
C GLU A 208 -1.11 -14.89 -1.20
N SER A 209 -1.56 -14.10 -0.21
CA SER A 209 -2.08 -14.64 1.06
C SER A 209 -3.40 -15.41 0.88
N LEU A 210 -4.28 -14.96 -0.02
CA LEU A 210 -5.50 -15.70 -0.36
C LEU A 210 -5.20 -17.02 -1.08
N GLN A 211 -4.20 -17.02 -1.99
CA GLN A 211 -3.77 -18.25 -2.67
C GLN A 211 -3.11 -19.24 -1.67
N ALA A 212 -2.32 -18.71 -0.73
CA ALA A 212 -1.74 -19.52 0.34
C ALA A 212 -2.83 -20.11 1.26
N ALA A 213 -3.84 -19.33 1.61
CA ALA A 213 -4.96 -19.81 2.42
C ALA A 213 -5.73 -20.93 1.72
N GLU A 214 -5.98 -20.85 0.40
CA GLU A 214 -6.63 -21.92 -0.36
C GLU A 214 -5.82 -23.23 -0.34
N LYS A 215 -4.49 -23.14 -0.46
CA LYS A 215 -3.58 -24.30 -0.37
C LYS A 215 -3.66 -24.94 1.04
N LEU A 216 -3.51 -24.12 2.08
CA LEU A 216 -3.51 -24.55 3.48
C LEU A 216 -4.84 -25.16 3.91
N GLU A 217 -5.97 -24.61 3.46
CA GLU A 217 -7.29 -25.17 3.74
C GLU A 217 -7.48 -26.53 3.08
N SER A 218 -6.87 -26.77 1.91
CA SER A 218 -6.88 -28.11 1.29
C SER A 218 -6.12 -29.16 2.12
N GLU A 219 -5.23 -28.70 3.00
CA GLU A 219 -4.47 -29.52 3.95
C GLU A 219 -5.14 -29.57 5.36
N GLY A 220 -6.32 -28.96 5.50
CA GLY A 220 -7.10 -28.97 6.75
C GLY A 220 -6.71 -27.87 7.75
N ILE A 221 -5.97 -26.85 7.34
CA ILE A 221 -5.59 -25.70 8.19
C ILE A 221 -6.56 -24.55 7.92
N SER A 222 -7.24 -24.08 8.96
CA SER A 222 -8.21 -22.98 8.89
C SER A 222 -7.53 -21.63 9.04
N VAL A 223 -7.48 -20.84 7.95
CA VAL A 223 -6.70 -19.61 7.84
C VAL A 223 -7.61 -18.39 7.85
N GLU A 224 -7.36 -17.44 8.76
CA GLU A 224 -7.97 -16.11 8.68
C GLU A 224 -7.05 -15.18 7.86
N VAL A 225 -7.61 -14.51 6.85
CA VAL A 225 -6.86 -13.55 6.03
C VAL A 225 -7.43 -12.15 6.21
N ILE A 226 -6.58 -11.22 6.64
CA ILE A 226 -6.91 -9.82 6.89
C ILE A 226 -6.11 -8.92 5.94
N ASN A 227 -6.82 -8.12 5.16
CA ASN A 227 -6.21 -7.05 4.37
C ASN A 227 -6.08 -5.79 5.24
N ILE A 228 -4.85 -5.41 5.55
CA ILE A 228 -4.49 -4.14 6.19
C ILE A 228 -4.07 -3.15 5.09
N HIS A 229 -5.03 -2.46 4.51
CA HIS A 229 -4.76 -1.42 3.53
C HIS A 229 -4.29 -0.10 4.16
N THR A 230 -4.59 0.14 5.43
CA THR A 230 -4.08 1.30 6.19
C THR A 230 -3.08 0.83 7.23
N ILE A 231 -1.79 1.13 7.00
CA ILE A 231 -0.69 0.72 7.89
C ILE A 231 -0.58 1.70 9.07
N LYS A 232 -0.96 2.96 8.84
CA LYS A 232 -1.04 3.99 9.88
C LYS A 232 -2.22 4.93 9.59
N PRO A 233 -3.20 5.03 10.54
CA PRO A 233 -3.29 4.25 11.77
C PRO A 233 -3.55 2.77 11.52
N LEU A 234 -2.96 1.90 12.35
CA LEU A 234 -3.18 0.46 12.28
C LEU A 234 -4.50 0.08 12.95
N ASP A 235 -5.27 -0.82 12.35
CA ASP A 235 -6.46 -1.41 12.98
C ASP A 235 -6.03 -2.50 13.97
N GLU A 236 -5.56 -2.09 15.13
CA GLU A 236 -5.11 -3.00 16.18
C GLU A 236 -6.26 -3.85 16.73
N GLU A 237 -7.49 -3.30 16.78
CA GLU A 237 -8.68 -4.00 17.27
C GLU A 237 -8.98 -5.25 16.43
N SER A 238 -9.00 -5.11 15.11
CA SER A 238 -9.23 -6.25 14.19
C SER A 238 -8.15 -7.31 14.30
N ILE A 239 -6.88 -6.91 14.44
CA ILE A 239 -5.76 -7.82 14.64
C ILE A 239 -5.91 -8.58 15.96
N LEU A 240 -6.14 -7.87 17.07
CA LEU A 240 -6.27 -8.47 18.40
C LEU A 240 -7.48 -9.41 18.49
N LYS A 241 -8.59 -9.06 17.85
CA LYS A 241 -9.77 -9.92 17.74
C LYS A 241 -9.45 -11.21 16.99
N SER A 242 -8.73 -11.13 15.89
CA SER A 242 -8.33 -12.30 15.10
C SER A 242 -7.39 -13.22 15.88
N ILE A 243 -6.31 -12.69 16.44
CA ILE A 243 -5.32 -13.49 17.15
C ILE A 243 -5.86 -14.13 18.45
N SER A 244 -6.91 -13.57 19.02
CA SER A 244 -7.59 -14.20 20.17
C SER A 244 -8.23 -15.54 19.81
N LYS A 245 -8.57 -15.76 18.53
CA LYS A 245 -9.08 -17.04 17.99
C LYS A 245 -7.93 -17.95 17.57
N THR A 246 -6.94 -17.38 16.87
CA THR A 246 -5.95 -18.15 16.11
C THR A 246 -4.65 -18.41 16.87
N GLY A 247 -4.28 -17.59 17.85
CA GLY A 247 -3.09 -17.76 18.72
C GLY A 247 -1.71 -17.65 18.05
N CYS A 248 -1.65 -17.40 16.74
CA CYS A 248 -0.40 -17.14 16.01
C CYS A 248 -0.69 -16.35 14.72
N ILE A 249 0.34 -15.68 14.18
CA ILE A 249 0.17 -14.73 13.07
C ILE A 249 1.32 -14.78 12.08
N VAL A 250 1.01 -14.55 10.79
CA VAL A 250 1.97 -14.28 9.72
C VAL A 250 1.67 -12.90 9.15
N THR A 251 2.69 -12.09 8.94
CA THR A 251 2.57 -10.82 8.21
C THR A 251 3.18 -10.93 6.83
N ALA A 252 2.51 -10.37 5.80
CA ALA A 252 2.94 -10.45 4.41
C ALA A 252 2.91 -9.07 3.74
N GLU A 253 4.08 -8.63 3.26
CA GLU A 253 4.26 -7.31 2.64
C GLU A 253 5.39 -7.30 1.61
N GLU A 254 5.23 -6.50 0.56
CA GLU A 254 6.27 -6.21 -0.43
C GLU A 254 7.07 -4.96 0.03
N HIS A 255 7.85 -5.14 1.08
CA HIS A 255 8.65 -4.10 1.73
C HIS A 255 9.81 -4.76 2.48
N ASN A 256 10.80 -4.01 2.92
CA ASN A 256 11.82 -4.52 3.82
C ASN A 256 11.13 -5.00 5.12
N LYS A 257 11.62 -6.08 5.68
CA LYS A 257 11.19 -6.62 6.97
C LYS A 257 11.29 -5.58 8.10
N LEU A 258 12.27 -4.67 7.99
CA LEU A 258 12.48 -3.57 8.91
C LEU A 258 11.59 -2.38 8.52
N GLY A 259 10.90 -1.80 9.47
CA GLY A 259 10.10 -0.59 9.28
C GLY A 259 8.72 -0.79 8.63
N GLY A 260 8.34 -1.99 8.20
CA GLY A 260 7.09 -2.25 7.49
C GLY A 260 5.87 -2.53 8.38
N LEU A 261 4.87 -3.21 7.78
CA LEU A 261 3.66 -3.70 8.44
C LEU A 261 4.00 -4.70 9.54
N GLY A 262 4.91 -5.64 9.26
CA GLY A 262 5.28 -6.70 10.20
C GLY A 262 5.78 -6.17 11.54
N GLU A 263 6.60 -5.12 11.56
CA GLU A 263 7.04 -4.47 12.81
C GLU A 263 5.91 -3.71 13.50
N SER A 264 4.99 -3.10 12.74
CA SER A 264 3.81 -2.44 13.33
C SER A 264 2.93 -3.45 14.05
N VAL A 265 2.72 -4.63 13.46
CA VAL A 265 2.01 -5.76 14.08
C VAL A 265 2.78 -6.29 15.29
N ALA A 266 4.10 -6.50 15.17
CA ALA A 266 4.92 -6.97 16.29
C ALA A 266 4.84 -6.05 17.50
N ARG A 267 4.86 -4.71 17.30
CA ARG A 267 4.63 -3.73 18.37
C ARG A 267 3.24 -3.91 19.00
N CYS A 268 2.20 -3.99 18.18
CA CYS A 268 0.82 -4.21 18.67
C CYS A 268 0.72 -5.48 19.52
N LEU A 269 1.34 -6.59 19.08
CA LEU A 269 1.39 -7.84 19.84
C LEU A 269 2.13 -7.68 21.16
N ALA A 270 3.31 -7.06 21.14
CA ALA A 270 4.14 -6.90 22.35
C ALA A 270 3.44 -6.04 23.42
N GLU A 271 2.67 -5.03 23.00
CA GLU A 271 1.94 -4.14 23.89
C GLU A 271 0.64 -4.75 24.47
N ASN A 272 0.02 -5.71 23.75
CA ASN A 272 -1.33 -6.19 24.09
C ASN A 272 -1.39 -7.71 24.37
N ASN A 273 -0.93 -8.54 23.45
CA ASN A 273 -1.03 -10.01 23.53
C ASN A 273 0.14 -10.68 22.78
N PRO A 274 1.27 -10.92 23.44
CA PRO A 274 2.44 -11.54 22.81
C PRO A 274 2.16 -12.99 22.38
N ILE A 275 2.24 -13.22 21.07
CA ILE A 275 2.08 -14.53 20.42
C ILE A 275 3.17 -14.74 19.35
N PRO A 276 3.39 -15.99 18.88
CA PRO A 276 4.31 -16.23 17.76
C PRO A 276 3.92 -15.49 16.49
N GLN A 277 4.91 -14.80 15.90
CA GLN A 277 4.79 -14.15 14.60
C GLN A 277 5.88 -14.62 13.65
N GLU A 278 5.54 -14.81 12.37
CA GLU A 278 6.46 -14.98 11.25
C GLU A 278 6.23 -13.87 10.21
N PHE A 279 7.28 -13.56 9.44
CA PHE A 279 7.30 -12.45 8.49
C PHE A 279 7.55 -12.96 7.07
N VAL A 280 6.72 -12.55 6.12
CA VAL A 280 6.99 -12.66 4.69
C VAL A 280 7.23 -11.26 4.18
N ALA A 281 8.49 -10.92 3.96
CA ALA A 281 8.98 -9.60 3.58
C ALA A 281 10.40 -9.72 3.01
N VAL A 282 10.90 -8.67 2.38
CA VAL A 282 12.28 -8.62 1.89
C VAL A 282 13.25 -8.58 3.08
N ASN A 283 14.21 -9.49 3.10
CA ASN A 283 15.09 -9.70 4.26
C ASN A 283 16.36 -8.84 4.19
N ASP A 284 16.22 -7.55 4.51
CA ASP A 284 17.30 -6.56 4.66
C ASP A 284 18.30 -6.56 3.49
N THR A 285 17.78 -6.41 2.28
CA THR A 285 18.59 -6.33 1.06
C THR A 285 17.95 -5.40 0.03
N PHE A 286 18.75 -4.82 -0.86
CA PHE A 286 18.25 -4.11 -2.02
C PHE A 286 17.67 -5.08 -3.05
N GLY A 287 16.81 -4.56 -3.92
CA GLY A 287 16.31 -5.28 -5.07
C GLY A 287 17.31 -5.35 -6.23
N GLU A 288 16.85 -5.81 -7.37
CA GLU A 288 17.62 -5.94 -8.61
C GLU A 288 16.70 -5.92 -9.84
N SER A 289 17.28 -5.92 -11.04
CA SER A 289 16.53 -5.94 -12.29
C SER A 289 16.11 -7.37 -12.65
N ALA A 290 14.82 -7.61 -12.68
CA ALA A 290 14.21 -8.83 -13.20
C ALA A 290 12.72 -8.59 -13.44
N THR A 291 11.98 -9.59 -13.95
CA THR A 291 10.51 -9.50 -14.03
C THR A 291 9.88 -9.54 -12.63
N PRO A 292 8.69 -8.94 -12.41
CA PRO A 292 8.02 -8.97 -11.13
C PRO A 292 7.90 -10.37 -10.51
N SER A 293 7.51 -11.38 -11.31
CA SER A 293 7.36 -12.75 -10.83
C SER A 293 8.68 -13.37 -10.38
N GLN A 294 9.76 -13.16 -11.14
CA GLN A 294 11.10 -13.64 -10.76
C GLN A 294 11.58 -13.01 -9.45
N LEU A 295 11.28 -11.72 -9.25
CA LEU A 295 11.64 -11.02 -8.02
C LEU A 295 10.84 -11.56 -6.83
N MET A 296 9.54 -11.73 -6.97
CA MET A 296 8.72 -12.31 -5.90
C MET A 296 9.19 -13.71 -5.50
N GLU A 297 9.53 -14.56 -6.47
CA GLU A 297 10.10 -15.90 -6.22
C GLU A 297 11.46 -15.80 -5.52
N LYS A 298 12.40 -15.04 -6.08
CA LYS A 298 13.78 -14.93 -5.56
C LYS A 298 13.83 -14.38 -4.13
N TYR A 299 13.00 -13.40 -3.84
CA TYR A 299 12.95 -12.74 -2.53
C TYR A 299 11.99 -13.43 -1.55
N ASN A 300 11.38 -14.56 -1.94
CA ASN A 300 10.45 -15.34 -1.12
C ASN A 300 9.30 -14.49 -0.56
N ILE A 301 8.63 -13.73 -1.44
CA ILE A 301 7.44 -12.92 -1.13
C ILE A 301 6.27 -13.31 -2.03
N ASN A 302 5.98 -14.59 -2.15
CA ASN A 302 4.90 -15.20 -2.91
C ASN A 302 4.01 -16.08 -2.01
N ASP A 303 3.00 -16.71 -2.58
CA ASP A 303 2.07 -17.59 -1.86
C ASP A 303 2.76 -18.79 -1.20
N GLU A 304 3.81 -19.36 -1.83
CA GLU A 304 4.58 -20.47 -1.23
C GLU A 304 5.35 -20.03 0.01
N ALA A 305 5.93 -18.83 -0.02
CA ALA A 305 6.58 -18.24 1.15
C ALA A 305 5.60 -18.03 2.30
N VAL A 306 4.37 -17.61 2.00
CA VAL A 306 3.30 -17.46 3.00
C VAL A 306 2.91 -18.82 3.58
N VAL A 307 2.73 -19.86 2.77
CA VAL A 307 2.47 -21.25 3.24
C VAL A 307 3.59 -21.70 4.19
N ASN A 308 4.85 -21.53 3.78
CA ASN A 308 5.99 -21.93 4.59
C ASN A 308 6.06 -21.17 5.94
N ALA A 309 5.74 -19.89 5.95
CA ALA A 309 5.67 -19.08 7.16
C ALA A 309 4.55 -19.55 8.10
N VAL A 310 3.38 -19.90 7.54
CA VAL A 310 2.28 -20.49 8.31
C VAL A 310 2.68 -21.81 8.94
N MET A 311 3.26 -22.74 8.16
CA MET A 311 3.73 -24.02 8.69
C MET A 311 4.80 -23.87 9.78
N LYS A 312 5.59 -22.80 9.70
CA LYS A 312 6.62 -22.48 10.70
C LYS A 312 6.00 -21.90 11.97
N VAL A 313 5.07 -20.95 11.86
CA VAL A 313 4.47 -20.30 13.03
C VAL A 313 3.60 -21.28 13.82
N LEU A 314 2.89 -22.18 13.15
CA LEU A 314 2.09 -23.22 13.80
C LEU A 314 2.92 -24.16 14.70
N LYS A 315 4.19 -24.41 14.37
CA LYS A 315 5.11 -25.19 15.22
C LYS A 315 5.57 -24.44 16.46
N ARG A 316 5.34 -23.14 16.52
CA ARG A 316 5.71 -22.25 17.64
C ARG A 316 4.52 -21.90 18.53
N LYS A 317 3.32 -22.26 18.08
CA LYS A 317 2.07 -22.11 18.81
C LYS A 317 1.99 -23.16 19.93
#